data_4752b3b9710ed6c289f41f4c5cf59f18
#
_entry.id   4752b3b9710ed6c289f41f4c5cf59f18
#
_cell.length_a   1.000
_cell.length_b   1.000
_cell.length_c   1.000
_cell.angle_alpha   90.00
_cell.angle_beta   90.00
_cell.angle_gamma   90.00
#
_symmetry.space_group_name_H-M   'P 1'
#
loop_
_entity.id
_entity.type
_entity.pdbx_description
1 polymer ?
#
loop_
_entity_poly.entity_id
_entity_poly.type
_entity_poly.pdbx_seq_one_letter_code
_entity_poly.pdbx_strand_id
1 'polypeptide(L)'
;VNLSGVDFSVSALRTWNKQPAFCPELSANGKSLCIVGKYHRMTMLGADCSLPIGKFVVRAEIADYIGEAQSVGLGQNAVQRNSLNALAGLDWYPGSDWIVSIQYCHKYTSGNLDGLSAYRNAGLATARLAKELLRNTLKLSTFAYIDVTNGGIFNRFSASYSLNDQIELTAGYDYFHA
;
A
#
# COMPACT_ATOMS: atom_id res chain seq x y z
N VAL A 1 20.74 9.94 3.57
CA VAL A 1 22.21 9.79 3.56
C VAL A 1 22.55 8.79 2.48
N ASN A 2 23.43 9.16 1.58
CA ASN A 2 23.92 8.29 0.49
C ASN A 2 25.28 7.75 0.91
N LEU A 3 25.39 6.45 1.11
CA LEU A 3 26.63 5.74 1.42
C LEU A 3 26.95 4.82 0.23
N SER A 4 27.80 5.30 -0.71
CA SER A 4 28.37 4.49 -1.80
C SER A 4 27.45 3.41 -2.38
N GLY A 5 26.29 3.82 -2.94
CA GLY A 5 25.33 2.90 -3.56
C GLY A 5 24.22 2.39 -2.63
N VAL A 6 24.13 2.85 -1.38
CA VAL A 6 23.01 2.60 -0.49
C VAL A 6 22.33 3.91 -0.14
N ASP A 7 21.06 4.02 -0.46
CA ASP A 7 20.21 5.13 -0.01
C ASP A 7 19.42 4.67 1.20
N PHE A 8 19.39 5.48 2.25
CA PHE A 8 18.54 5.22 3.40
C PHE A 8 17.96 6.51 3.99
N SER A 9 16.79 6.39 4.58
CA SER A 9 16.18 7.49 5.32
C SER A 9 15.61 7.01 6.67
N VAL A 10 15.46 7.96 7.59
CA VAL A 10 14.76 7.79 8.86
C VAL A 10 13.79 8.94 8.99
N SER A 11 12.57 8.65 9.38
CA SER A 11 11.50 9.63 9.50
C SER A 11 10.76 9.51 10.83
N ALA A 12 10.34 10.66 11.36
CA ALA A 12 9.45 10.75 12.51
C ALA A 12 8.38 11.80 12.22
N LEU A 13 7.13 11.45 12.39
CA LEU A 13 6.00 12.30 12.05
C LEU A 13 4.89 12.17 13.09
N ARG A 14 4.37 13.30 13.59
CA ARG A 14 3.15 13.35 14.37
C ARG A 14 2.03 13.95 13.51
N THR A 15 1.02 13.16 13.21
CA THR A 15 -0.03 13.52 12.27
C THR A 15 -1.39 12.96 12.69
N TRP A 16 -2.40 13.22 11.87
CA TRP A 16 -3.69 12.57 11.97
C TRP A 16 -3.69 11.27 11.16
N ASN A 17 -4.45 10.25 11.61
CA ASN A 17 -4.70 9.08 10.78
C ASN A 17 -5.15 9.53 9.38
N LYS A 18 -4.58 8.93 8.34
CA LYS A 18 -4.96 9.26 6.95
C LYS A 18 -6.38 8.81 6.61
N GLN A 19 -6.82 7.71 7.22
CA GLN A 19 -8.20 7.22 7.12
C GLN A 19 -8.90 7.42 8.46
N PRO A 20 -10.19 7.82 8.46
CA PRO A 20 -10.97 7.89 9.68
C PRO A 20 -11.23 6.49 10.24
N ALA A 21 -11.29 6.36 11.54
CA ALA A 21 -11.90 5.19 12.18
C ALA A 21 -13.42 5.30 12.05
N PHE A 22 -14.04 4.30 11.46
CA PHE A 22 -15.50 4.26 11.30
C PHE A 22 -16.14 3.72 12.56
N CYS A 23 -17.06 4.53 13.13
CA CYS A 23 -17.82 4.21 14.31
C CYS A 23 -19.32 4.21 13.93
N PRO A 24 -19.97 3.05 13.82
CA PRO A 24 -21.41 2.99 13.62
C PRO A 24 -22.13 3.46 14.89
N GLU A 25 -23.00 4.47 14.77
CA GLU A 25 -23.78 5.05 15.88
C GLU A 25 -25.26 5.06 15.52
N LEU A 26 -26.13 4.89 16.52
CA LEU A 26 -27.56 5.11 16.32
C LEU A 26 -27.85 6.61 16.32
N SER A 27 -28.66 7.07 15.38
CA SER A 27 -29.17 8.44 15.36
C SER A 27 -29.89 8.79 16.65
N ALA A 28 -29.94 10.07 17.04
CA ALA A 28 -30.56 10.56 18.24
C ALA A 28 -32.04 10.12 18.40
N ASN A 29 -32.72 9.81 17.30
CA ASN A 29 -34.10 9.30 17.29
C ASN A 29 -34.20 7.76 17.38
N GLY A 30 -33.05 7.04 17.44
CA GLY A 30 -32.96 5.58 17.52
C GLY A 30 -33.45 4.82 16.28
N LYS A 31 -33.83 5.51 15.19
CA LYS A 31 -34.45 4.89 14.01
C LYS A 31 -33.51 4.69 12.83
N SER A 32 -32.30 5.28 12.86
CA SER A 32 -31.36 5.24 11.76
C SER A 32 -29.98 4.90 12.28
N LEU A 33 -29.23 4.11 11.50
CA LEU A 33 -27.81 3.83 11.70
C LEU A 33 -27.00 4.89 10.95
N CYS A 34 -26.10 5.57 11.64
CA CYS A 34 -25.15 6.51 11.07
C CYS A 34 -23.74 5.96 11.21
N ILE A 35 -22.92 6.07 10.16
CA ILE A 35 -21.50 5.76 10.23
C ILE A 35 -20.74 7.08 10.36
N VAL A 36 -20.08 7.28 11.50
CA VAL A 36 -19.31 8.49 11.79
C VAL A 36 -17.82 8.19 11.63
N GLY A 37 -17.15 8.98 10.80
CA GLY A 37 -15.70 8.92 10.64
C GLY A 37 -15.00 9.81 11.67
N LYS A 38 -14.17 9.23 12.54
CA LYS A 38 -13.39 9.95 13.56
C LYS A 38 -11.92 9.90 13.25
N TYR A 39 -11.27 11.07 13.22
CA TYR A 39 -9.83 11.19 13.05
C TYR A 39 -9.12 11.27 14.40
N HIS A 40 -8.01 10.56 14.55
CA HIS A 40 -7.17 10.57 15.73
C HIS A 40 -5.73 10.93 15.40
N ARG A 41 -5.02 11.52 16.33
CA ARG A 41 -3.59 11.77 16.18
C ARG A 41 -2.81 10.50 16.47
N MET A 42 -1.80 10.28 15.64
CA MET A 42 -0.84 9.18 15.78
C MET A 42 0.58 9.69 15.57
N THR A 43 1.56 8.93 16.02
CA THR A 43 2.98 9.14 15.73
C THR A 43 3.47 8.01 14.84
N MET A 44 4.23 8.33 13.80
CA MET A 44 4.89 7.38 12.93
C MET A 44 6.40 7.55 13.05
N LEU A 45 7.10 6.43 13.27
CA LEU A 45 8.54 6.32 13.20
C LEU A 45 8.86 5.35 12.08
N GLY A 46 9.67 5.77 11.13
CA GLY A 46 9.97 4.96 9.95
C GLY A 46 11.43 4.99 9.56
N ALA A 47 11.86 3.95 8.89
CA ALA A 47 13.14 3.86 8.22
C ALA A 47 12.96 3.11 6.90
N ASP A 48 13.70 3.52 5.88
CA ASP A 48 13.75 2.85 4.59
C ASP A 48 15.18 2.76 4.07
N CYS A 49 15.42 1.75 3.23
CA CYS A 49 16.66 1.63 2.52
C CYS A 49 16.44 1.08 1.11
N SER A 50 17.31 1.50 0.18
CA SER A 50 17.36 1.05 -1.20
C SER A 50 18.80 0.73 -1.58
N LEU A 51 19.02 -0.47 -2.13
CA LEU A 51 20.32 -0.98 -2.50
C LEU A 51 20.31 -1.46 -3.95
N PRO A 52 20.90 -0.71 -4.90
CA PRO A 52 21.11 -1.16 -6.25
C PRO A 52 22.26 -2.16 -6.32
N ILE A 53 22.02 -3.33 -6.92
CA ILE A 53 22.98 -4.41 -7.12
C ILE A 53 22.94 -4.86 -8.58
N GLY A 54 23.78 -4.30 -9.42
CA GLY A 54 23.79 -4.61 -10.84
C GLY A 54 22.47 -4.25 -11.51
N LYS A 55 21.72 -5.27 -11.95
CA LYS A 55 20.39 -5.11 -12.57
C LYS A 55 19.24 -5.20 -11.58
N PHE A 56 19.52 -5.27 -10.29
CA PHE A 56 18.53 -5.38 -9.23
C PHE A 56 18.56 -4.15 -8.33
N VAL A 57 17.38 -3.80 -7.78
CA VAL A 57 17.27 -2.86 -6.67
C VAL A 57 16.48 -3.55 -5.57
N VAL A 58 17.13 -3.76 -4.42
CA VAL A 58 16.49 -4.29 -3.22
C VAL A 58 16.00 -3.12 -2.39
N ARG A 59 14.76 -3.17 -1.91
CA ARG A 59 14.16 -2.17 -1.02
C ARG A 59 13.64 -2.82 0.23
N ALA A 60 13.81 -2.13 1.35
CA ALA A 60 13.21 -2.50 2.63
C ALA A 60 12.72 -1.24 3.34
N GLU A 61 11.54 -1.34 3.94
CA GLU A 61 10.92 -0.27 4.71
C GLU A 61 10.33 -0.85 5.99
N ILE A 62 10.41 -0.09 7.07
CA ILE A 62 9.76 -0.39 8.34
C ILE A 62 9.14 0.88 8.89
N ALA A 63 7.92 0.78 9.41
CA ALA A 63 7.23 1.90 10.03
C ALA A 63 6.41 1.44 11.23
N ASP A 64 6.65 2.04 12.39
CA ASP A 64 5.86 1.86 13.60
C ASP A 64 4.86 3.01 13.73
N TYR A 65 3.57 2.66 13.75
CA TYR A 65 2.46 3.58 13.93
C TYR A 65 1.94 3.48 15.35
N ILE A 66 2.26 4.47 16.17
CA ILE A 66 1.89 4.54 17.58
C ILE A 66 0.57 5.31 17.69
N GLY A 67 -0.47 4.64 18.20
CA GLY A 67 -1.79 5.23 18.39
C GLY A 67 -2.62 5.29 17.10
N GLU A 68 -2.45 4.34 16.17
CA GLU A 68 -3.30 4.20 14.98
C GLU A 68 -4.75 3.86 15.39
N ALA A 69 -5.71 4.68 14.92
CA ALA A 69 -7.12 4.45 15.23
C ALA A 69 -7.70 3.30 14.41
N GLN A 70 -8.41 2.41 15.07
CA GLN A 70 -9.05 1.25 14.47
C GLN A 70 -10.57 1.45 14.40
N SER A 71 -11.19 1.00 13.32
CA SER A 71 -12.64 0.94 13.17
C SER A 71 -13.23 -0.11 14.12
N VAL A 72 -14.42 0.18 14.65
CA VAL A 72 -15.07 -0.60 15.72
C VAL A 72 -16.48 -1.01 15.33
N GLY A 73 -17.05 -1.93 16.10
CA GLY A 73 -18.45 -2.34 15.97
C GLY A 73 -19.44 -1.28 16.43
N LEU A 74 -20.73 -1.60 16.29
CA LEU A 74 -21.85 -0.73 16.65
C LEU A 74 -21.78 -0.31 18.13
N GLY A 75 -21.95 1.00 18.39
CA GLY A 75 -22.02 1.58 19.73
C GLY A 75 -20.68 1.65 20.48
N GLN A 76 -19.57 1.40 19.82
CA GLN A 76 -18.23 1.49 20.40
C GLN A 76 -17.51 2.76 19.96
N ASN A 77 -16.64 3.28 20.82
CA ASN A 77 -15.74 4.38 20.46
C ASN A 77 -14.49 3.84 19.75
N ALA A 78 -13.94 4.65 18.83
CA ALA A 78 -12.69 4.32 18.16
C ALA A 78 -11.59 3.98 19.18
N VAL A 79 -10.86 2.92 18.91
CA VAL A 79 -9.78 2.41 19.77
C VAL A 79 -8.46 2.61 19.07
N GLN A 80 -7.43 3.08 19.79
CA GLN A 80 -6.10 3.23 19.23
C GLN A 80 -5.26 2.00 19.54
N ARG A 81 -4.49 1.53 18.55
CA ARG A 81 -3.54 0.43 18.66
C ARG A 81 -2.22 0.82 18.00
N ASN A 82 -1.15 0.17 18.40
CA ASN A 82 0.12 0.32 17.69
C ASN A 82 0.20 -0.74 16.60
N SER A 83 0.76 -0.36 15.45
CA SER A 83 0.96 -1.27 14.34
C SER A 83 2.34 -1.10 13.72
N LEU A 84 2.99 -2.21 13.44
CA LEU A 84 4.26 -2.27 12.75
C LEU A 84 4.03 -2.73 11.31
N ASN A 85 4.45 -1.92 10.35
CA ASN A 85 4.47 -2.26 8.95
C ASN A 85 5.91 -2.52 8.51
N ALA A 86 6.13 -3.63 7.80
CA ALA A 86 7.41 -3.96 7.20
C ALA A 86 7.19 -4.29 5.73
N LEU A 87 8.01 -3.73 4.84
CA LEU A 87 7.97 -3.96 3.42
C LEU A 87 9.34 -4.46 2.93
N ALA A 88 9.33 -5.48 2.08
CA ALA A 88 10.47 -5.91 1.31
C ALA A 88 10.11 -5.89 -0.18
N GLY A 89 11.00 -5.37 -1.02
CA GLY A 89 10.78 -5.24 -2.46
C GLY A 89 12.03 -5.54 -3.26
N LEU A 90 11.80 -6.03 -4.47
CA LEU A 90 12.84 -6.29 -5.46
C LEU A 90 12.38 -5.76 -6.81
N ASP A 91 13.19 -4.89 -7.40
CA ASP A 91 13.05 -4.52 -8.81
C ASP A 91 14.17 -5.19 -9.61
N TRP A 92 13.83 -5.70 -10.78
CA TRP A 92 14.74 -6.30 -11.71
C TRP A 92 14.64 -5.64 -13.09
N TYR A 93 15.78 -5.19 -13.61
CA TYR A 93 15.95 -4.56 -14.91
C TYR A 93 16.78 -5.47 -15.81
N PRO A 94 16.21 -6.54 -16.39
CA PRO A 94 16.99 -7.52 -17.19
C PRO A 94 17.61 -6.93 -18.44
N GLY A 95 17.16 -5.79 -18.87
CA GLY A 95 17.54 -5.11 -20.11
C GLY A 95 16.40 -5.12 -21.13
N SER A 96 16.65 -4.52 -22.31
CA SER A 96 15.66 -4.42 -23.38
C SER A 96 14.31 -3.85 -22.90
N ASP A 97 14.37 -2.81 -22.04
CA ASP A 97 13.23 -2.02 -21.56
C ASP A 97 12.19 -2.83 -20.75
N TRP A 98 12.63 -3.92 -20.12
CA TRP A 98 11.83 -4.66 -19.16
C TRP A 98 12.00 -4.11 -17.74
N ILE A 99 10.89 -4.05 -17.03
CA ILE A 99 10.82 -3.76 -15.59
C ILE A 99 9.98 -4.86 -14.94
N VAL A 100 10.58 -5.55 -13.98
CA VAL A 100 9.90 -6.53 -13.13
C VAL A 100 10.02 -6.07 -11.69
N SER A 101 8.91 -5.91 -10.98
CA SER A 101 8.92 -5.50 -9.57
C SER A 101 8.02 -6.44 -8.78
N ILE A 102 8.49 -6.87 -7.62
CA ILE A 102 7.71 -7.60 -6.62
C ILE A 102 7.92 -6.94 -5.27
N GLN A 103 6.85 -6.86 -4.47
CA GLN A 103 6.92 -6.32 -3.12
C GLN A 103 5.98 -7.11 -2.22
N TYR A 104 6.36 -7.23 -0.96
CA TYR A 104 5.52 -7.77 0.10
C TYR A 104 5.51 -6.81 1.28
N CYS A 105 4.31 -6.45 1.72
CA CYS A 105 4.08 -5.64 2.90
C CYS A 105 3.38 -6.48 3.96
N HIS A 106 3.90 -6.48 5.17
CA HIS A 106 3.31 -7.12 6.33
C HIS A 106 2.96 -6.09 7.38
N LYS A 107 1.71 -6.11 7.86
CA LYS A 107 1.24 -5.28 8.97
C LYS A 107 0.96 -6.17 10.17
N TYR A 108 1.59 -5.87 11.29
CA TYR A 108 1.30 -6.46 12.59
C TYR A 108 0.61 -5.43 13.47
N THR A 109 -0.57 -5.75 14.01
CA THR A 109 -1.31 -4.87 14.94
C THR A 109 -1.25 -5.45 16.34
N SER A 110 -0.78 -4.66 17.31
CA SER A 110 -0.60 -5.07 18.70
C SER A 110 -1.86 -4.84 19.56
N GLY A 111 -1.87 -5.44 20.75
CA GLY A 111 -2.93 -5.27 21.75
C GLY A 111 -4.14 -6.18 21.54
N ASN A 112 -5.21 -5.97 22.29
CA ASN A 112 -6.46 -6.69 22.13
C ASN A 112 -7.23 -6.15 20.92
N LEU A 113 -7.62 -7.03 19.98
CA LEU A 113 -8.33 -6.71 18.75
C LEU A 113 -9.79 -7.16 18.75
N ASP A 114 -10.32 -7.63 19.89
CA ASP A 114 -11.71 -8.07 20.00
C ASP A 114 -12.66 -6.92 19.67
N GLY A 115 -13.61 -7.16 18.78
CA GLY A 115 -14.57 -6.17 18.31
C GLY A 115 -14.00 -5.10 17.36
N LEU A 116 -12.76 -5.21 16.92
CA LEU A 116 -12.13 -4.33 15.94
C LEU A 116 -12.14 -4.94 14.54
N SER A 117 -12.29 -4.07 13.53
CA SER A 117 -12.16 -4.47 12.12
C SER A 117 -10.68 -4.51 11.68
N ALA A 118 -9.82 -5.09 12.50
CA ALA A 118 -8.38 -5.15 12.26
C ALA A 118 -7.85 -6.58 12.40
N TYR A 119 -6.96 -6.96 11.50
CA TYR A 119 -6.24 -8.22 11.59
C TYR A 119 -4.97 -8.06 12.44
N ARG A 120 -4.62 -9.11 13.21
CA ARG A 120 -3.35 -9.19 13.93
C ARG A 120 -2.18 -9.15 12.97
N ASN A 121 -2.30 -9.93 11.90
CA ASN A 121 -1.35 -10.01 10.81
C ASN A 121 -2.10 -9.80 9.50
N ALA A 122 -1.68 -8.82 8.72
CA ALA A 122 -2.20 -8.58 7.39
C ALA A 122 -1.05 -8.53 6.39
N GLY A 123 -1.17 -9.26 5.30
CA GLY A 123 -0.16 -9.35 4.24
C GLY A 123 -0.73 -8.85 2.91
N LEU A 124 0.05 -8.01 2.24
CA LEU A 124 -0.24 -7.53 0.90
C LEU A 124 0.99 -7.75 0.02
N ALA A 125 0.84 -8.46 -1.08
CA ALA A 125 1.86 -8.58 -2.10
C ALA A 125 1.49 -7.74 -3.33
N THR A 126 2.49 -7.21 -4.02
CA THR A 126 2.32 -6.56 -5.32
C THR A 126 3.30 -7.13 -6.33
N ALA A 127 2.86 -7.21 -7.58
CA ALA A 127 3.71 -7.59 -8.70
C ALA A 127 3.47 -6.63 -9.87
N ARG A 128 4.53 -6.21 -10.51
CA ARG A 128 4.49 -5.37 -11.71
C ARG A 128 5.40 -5.95 -12.77
N LEU A 129 4.89 -6.01 -13.98
CA LEU A 129 5.65 -6.30 -15.18
C LEU A 129 5.39 -5.19 -16.19
N ALA A 130 6.45 -4.58 -16.72
CA ALA A 130 6.33 -3.57 -17.75
C ALA A 130 7.35 -3.80 -18.86
N LYS A 131 6.99 -3.44 -20.09
CA LYS A 131 7.81 -3.53 -21.27
C LYS A 131 7.56 -2.31 -22.15
N GLU A 132 8.65 -1.67 -22.58
CA GLU A 132 8.61 -0.67 -23.64
C GLU A 132 9.00 -1.31 -24.97
N LEU A 133 8.27 -0.98 -26.02
CA LEU A 133 8.39 -1.52 -27.37
C LEU A 133 8.41 -0.39 -28.41
N LEU A 134 8.74 -0.70 -29.64
CA LEU A 134 8.70 0.25 -30.77
C LEU A 134 9.44 1.56 -30.47
N ARG A 135 10.69 1.48 -29.95
CA ARG A 135 11.48 2.65 -29.53
C ARG A 135 10.74 3.52 -28.52
N ASN A 136 10.13 2.88 -27.51
CA ASN A 136 9.40 3.51 -26.39
C ASN A 136 8.08 4.19 -26.77
N THR A 137 7.59 3.97 -28.01
CA THR A 137 6.27 4.49 -28.41
C THR A 137 5.12 3.60 -27.94
N LEU A 138 5.34 2.32 -27.65
CA LEU A 138 4.35 1.40 -27.08
C LEU A 138 4.82 0.93 -25.71
N LYS A 139 4.03 1.22 -24.68
CA LYS A 139 4.26 0.79 -23.30
C LYS A 139 3.19 -0.20 -22.90
N LEU A 140 3.58 -1.41 -22.52
CA LEU A 140 2.70 -2.44 -21.98
C LEU A 140 3.03 -2.64 -20.51
N SER A 141 2.03 -2.70 -19.65
CA SER A 141 2.26 -3.00 -18.23
C SER A 141 1.11 -3.79 -17.65
N THR A 142 1.45 -4.64 -16.68
CA THR A 142 0.48 -5.25 -15.77
C THR A 142 0.92 -5.01 -14.35
N PHE A 143 -0.06 -4.81 -13.47
CA PHE A 143 0.15 -4.58 -12.05
C PHE A 143 -0.89 -5.36 -11.26
N ALA A 144 -0.46 -6.11 -10.26
CA ALA A 144 -1.33 -6.89 -9.41
C ALA A 144 -1.17 -6.49 -7.94
N TYR A 145 -2.30 -6.38 -7.23
CA TYR A 145 -2.41 -6.45 -5.78
C TYR A 145 -2.93 -7.82 -5.40
N ILE A 146 -2.29 -8.43 -4.43
CA ILE A 146 -2.66 -9.74 -3.90
C ILE A 146 -2.84 -9.60 -2.39
N ASP A 147 -4.07 -9.64 -1.93
CA ASP A 147 -4.38 -9.68 -0.49
C ASP A 147 -4.09 -11.09 0.03
N VAL A 148 -2.91 -11.24 0.65
CA VAL A 148 -2.45 -12.53 1.19
C VAL A 148 -3.28 -12.95 2.41
N THR A 149 -3.95 -12.00 3.07
CA THR A 149 -4.76 -12.25 4.27
C THR A 149 -6.11 -12.86 3.93
N ASN A 150 -6.77 -12.32 2.89
CA ASN A 150 -8.15 -12.70 2.53
C ASN A 150 -8.25 -13.45 1.19
N GLY A 151 -7.16 -13.53 0.42
CA GLY A 151 -7.10 -14.22 -0.87
C GLY A 151 -7.61 -13.38 -2.06
N GLY A 152 -7.91 -12.09 -1.87
CA GLY A 152 -8.36 -11.20 -2.93
C GLY A 152 -7.24 -10.84 -3.92
N ILE A 153 -7.58 -10.70 -5.19
CA ILE A 153 -6.65 -10.28 -6.25
C ILE A 153 -7.28 -9.13 -7.04
N PHE A 154 -6.53 -8.07 -7.22
CA PHE A 154 -6.80 -7.03 -8.21
C PHE A 154 -5.65 -7.02 -9.22
N ASN A 155 -5.96 -7.06 -10.51
CA ASN A 155 -4.97 -6.90 -11.57
C ASN A 155 -5.44 -5.83 -12.55
N ARG A 156 -4.50 -4.94 -12.92
CA ARG A 156 -4.66 -3.96 -13.98
C ARG A 156 -3.68 -4.25 -15.10
N PHE A 157 -4.18 -4.44 -16.29
CA PHE A 157 -3.40 -4.43 -17.52
C PHE A 157 -3.58 -3.10 -18.24
N SER A 158 -2.50 -2.50 -18.75
CA SER A 158 -2.55 -1.26 -19.51
C SER A 158 -1.61 -1.29 -20.71
N ALA A 159 -2.05 -0.65 -21.79
CA ALA A 159 -1.28 -0.41 -22.99
C ALA A 159 -1.39 1.07 -23.35
N SER A 160 -0.25 1.76 -23.50
CA SER A 160 -0.19 3.16 -23.95
C SER A 160 0.62 3.24 -25.25
N TYR A 161 0.08 3.90 -26.25
CA TYR A 161 0.71 4.10 -27.53
C TYR A 161 0.82 5.59 -27.87
N SER A 162 2.06 6.10 -28.00
CA SER A 162 2.33 7.48 -28.39
C SER A 162 2.30 7.58 -29.92
N LEU A 163 1.27 8.24 -30.45
CA LEU A 163 1.15 8.53 -31.88
C LEU A 163 2.17 9.59 -32.33
N ASN A 164 2.39 10.59 -31.48
CA ASN A 164 3.39 11.63 -31.62
C ASN A 164 3.65 12.24 -30.21
N ASP A 165 4.49 13.28 -30.16
CA ASP A 165 4.87 13.94 -28.86
C ASP A 165 3.70 14.62 -28.12
N GLN A 166 2.54 14.77 -28.76
CA GLN A 166 1.38 15.48 -28.20
C GLN A 166 0.18 14.55 -27.95
N ILE A 167 0.14 13.37 -28.58
CA ILE A 167 -1.02 12.47 -28.53
C ILE A 167 -0.59 11.08 -28.08
N GLU A 168 -1.10 10.65 -26.93
CA GLU A 168 -0.97 9.29 -26.41
C GLU A 168 -2.36 8.65 -26.28
N LEU A 169 -2.50 7.43 -26.77
CA LEU A 169 -3.69 6.59 -26.61
C LEU A 169 -3.42 5.56 -25.53
N THR A 170 -4.29 5.50 -24.52
CA THR A 170 -4.19 4.51 -23.45
C THR A 170 -5.45 3.66 -23.39
N ALA A 171 -5.26 2.34 -23.29
CA ALA A 171 -6.31 1.36 -23.04
C ALA A 171 -5.91 0.50 -21.86
N GLY A 172 -6.90 0.06 -21.06
CA GLY A 172 -6.65 -0.79 -19.90
C GLY A 172 -7.81 -1.71 -19.59
N TYR A 173 -7.50 -2.77 -18.82
CA TYR A 173 -8.48 -3.71 -18.32
C TYR A 173 -8.18 -4.01 -16.86
N ASP A 174 -9.21 -3.92 -16.02
CA ASP A 174 -9.14 -4.22 -14.59
C ASP A 174 -9.86 -5.55 -14.30
N TYR A 175 -9.18 -6.44 -13.61
CA TYR A 175 -9.71 -7.72 -13.15
C TYR A 175 -9.73 -7.75 -11.62
N PHE A 176 -10.87 -8.19 -11.05
CA PHE A 176 -11.06 -8.35 -9.61
C PHE A 176 -11.50 -9.79 -9.33
N HIS A 177 -10.90 -10.36 -8.30
CA HIS A 177 -11.29 -11.64 -7.72
C HIS A 177 -11.24 -11.51 -6.20
N ALA A 178 -12.33 -11.91 -5.52
CA ALA A 178 -12.47 -11.91 -4.06
C ALA A 178 -12.60 -13.34 -3.53
#